data_fbe1f71154d07c5fb3f7dc3efa7c4096
#
_entry.id   fbe1f71154d07c5fb3f7dc3efa7c4096
#
_cell.length_a   1.000
_cell.length_b   1.000
_cell.length_c   1.000
_cell.angle_alpha   90.00
_cell.angle_beta   90.00
_cell.angle_gamma   90.00
#
_symmetry.space_group_name_H-M   'P 1'
#
loop_
_entity.id
_entity.type
_entity.pdbx_description
1 polymer ?
#
loop_
_entity_poly.entity_id
_entity_poly.type
_entity_poly.pdbx_seq_one_letter_code
_entity_poly.pdbx_strand_id
1 'polypeptide(L)'
;MKLFVGNLPWTVADQDLEELFAQFGDVDSAKVITDRDTGRSRGFGFVEMGDDSGRAAIADLNETEHSGRKLTVNEARDRKR
;
A
#
# COMPACT_ATOMS: atom_id res chain seq x y z
N MET A 1 -11.55 -2.28 4.53
CA MET A 1 -10.32 -3.04 4.86
C MET A 1 -9.12 -2.15 4.73
N LYS A 2 -8.18 -2.29 5.63
CA LYS A 2 -6.93 -1.54 5.58
C LYS A 2 -5.81 -2.49 5.22
N LEU A 3 -4.98 -2.07 4.29
CA LEU A 3 -3.89 -2.90 3.78
C LEU A 3 -2.55 -2.29 4.14
N PHE A 4 -1.62 -3.14 4.53
CA PHE A 4 -0.22 -2.75 4.70
C PHE A 4 0.53 -3.07 3.41
N VAL A 5 1.26 -2.10 2.89
CA VAL A 5 2.04 -2.26 1.67
C VAL A 5 3.48 -1.94 2.01
N GLY A 6 4.34 -2.95 1.92
CA GLY A 6 5.74 -2.80 2.31
C GLY A 6 6.68 -2.97 1.13
N ASN A 7 7.93 -2.65 1.37
CA ASN A 7 9.01 -2.76 0.41
C ASN A 7 8.76 -1.89 -0.83
N LEU A 8 8.19 -0.70 -0.61
CA LEU A 8 7.90 0.23 -1.69
C LEU A 8 9.18 0.92 -2.17
N PRO A 9 9.28 1.16 -3.49
CA PRO A 9 10.35 2.04 -3.99
C PRO A 9 10.23 3.43 -3.40
N TRP A 10 11.33 4.11 -3.26
CA TRP A 10 11.36 5.47 -2.69
C TRP A 10 10.59 6.47 -3.52
N THR A 11 10.44 6.20 -4.80
CA THR A 11 9.78 7.12 -5.71
C THR A 11 8.27 7.06 -5.66
N VAL A 12 7.70 6.09 -4.93
CA VAL A 12 6.25 5.94 -4.83
C VAL A 12 5.69 6.97 -3.86
N ALA A 13 4.78 7.80 -4.36
CA ALA A 13 4.07 8.78 -3.55
C ALA A 13 2.66 8.28 -3.25
N ASP A 14 1.91 9.05 -2.47
CA ASP A 14 0.54 8.68 -2.11
C ASP A 14 -0.31 8.43 -3.36
N GLN A 15 -0.18 9.30 -4.35
CA GLN A 15 -0.96 9.17 -5.57
C GLN A 15 -0.59 7.92 -6.34
N ASP A 16 0.70 7.60 -6.40
CA ASP A 16 1.15 6.39 -7.08
C ASP A 16 0.59 5.15 -6.40
N LEU A 17 0.58 5.16 -5.08
CA LEU A 17 0.04 4.05 -4.30
C LEU A 17 -1.45 3.91 -4.56
N GLU A 18 -2.18 5.02 -4.58
CA GLU A 18 -3.60 5.00 -4.85
C GLU A 18 -3.88 4.42 -6.24
N GLU A 19 -3.12 4.84 -7.24
CA GLU A 19 -3.33 4.38 -8.60
C GLU A 19 -3.05 2.89 -8.73
N LEU A 20 -2.06 2.41 -8.03
CA LEU A 20 -1.71 1.00 -8.07
C LEU A 20 -2.86 0.13 -7.57
N PHE A 21 -3.56 0.59 -6.55
CA PHE A 21 -4.66 -0.16 -5.95
C PHE A 21 -6.01 0.14 -6.59
N ALA A 22 -6.13 1.28 -7.27
CA ALA A 22 -7.40 1.69 -7.87
C ALA A 22 -7.87 0.74 -8.97
N GLN A 23 -6.97 -0.01 -9.55
CA GLN A 23 -7.34 -0.97 -10.59
C GLN A 23 -8.16 -2.14 -10.05
N PHE A 24 -8.23 -2.31 -8.74
CA PHE A 24 -9.00 -3.37 -8.12
C PHE A 24 -10.35 -2.90 -7.59
N GLY A 25 -10.52 -1.60 -7.46
CA GLY A 25 -11.76 -1.02 -6.95
C GLY A 25 -11.49 0.36 -6.38
N ASP A 26 -12.52 0.96 -5.83
CA ASP A 26 -12.40 2.30 -5.27
C ASP A 26 -11.48 2.29 -4.06
N VAL A 27 -10.56 3.23 -4.04
CA VAL A 27 -9.63 3.39 -2.93
C VAL A 27 -10.12 4.53 -2.06
N ASP A 28 -10.39 4.25 -0.79
CA ASP A 28 -10.85 5.27 0.15
C ASP A 28 -9.71 6.18 0.57
N SER A 29 -8.54 5.62 0.81
CA SER A 29 -7.37 6.42 1.11
C SER A 29 -6.11 5.61 0.82
N ALA A 30 -5.03 6.33 0.55
CA ALA A 30 -3.72 5.72 0.35
C ALA A 30 -2.68 6.67 0.89
N LYS A 31 -1.76 6.16 1.68
CA LYS A 31 -0.75 7.00 2.30
C LYS A 31 0.56 6.25 2.42
N VAL A 32 1.61 6.87 1.89
CA VAL A 32 2.97 6.39 2.07
C VAL A 32 3.53 7.03 3.33
N ILE A 33 4.12 6.21 4.20
CA ILE A 33 4.67 6.71 5.44
C ILE A 33 6.06 7.28 5.15
N THR A 34 6.29 8.50 5.60
CA THR A 34 7.55 9.18 5.37
C THR A 34 8.25 9.48 6.68
N ASP A 35 9.56 9.64 6.60
CA ASP A 35 10.37 10.03 7.74
C ASP A 35 10.16 11.50 8.03
N ARG A 36 9.90 11.86 9.26
CA ARG A 36 9.66 13.24 9.65
C ARG A 36 10.86 14.13 9.42
N ASP A 37 12.04 13.59 9.67
CA ASP A 37 13.25 14.40 9.63
C ASP A 37 13.72 14.66 8.22
N THR A 38 13.62 13.65 7.35
CA THR A 38 14.15 13.75 6.00
C THR A 38 13.08 13.92 4.95
N GLY A 39 11.82 13.60 5.27
CA GLY A 39 10.73 13.62 4.30
C GLY A 39 10.76 12.47 3.31
N ARG A 40 11.65 11.53 3.48
CA ARG A 40 11.78 10.40 2.56
C ARG A 40 10.82 9.28 2.93
N SER A 41 10.41 8.52 1.92
CA SER A 41 9.57 7.35 2.12
C SER A 41 10.31 6.33 2.99
N ARG A 42 9.58 5.77 3.95
CA ARG A 42 10.13 4.71 4.78
C ARG A 42 10.00 3.35 4.12
N GLY A 43 9.47 3.32 2.90
CA GLY A 43 9.37 2.08 2.15
C GLY A 43 8.10 1.30 2.43
N PHE A 44 7.12 1.92 3.10
CA PHE A 44 5.84 1.25 3.32
C PHE A 44 4.73 2.28 3.42
N GLY A 45 3.50 1.81 3.27
CA GLY A 45 2.34 2.66 3.35
C GLY A 45 1.10 1.86 3.67
N PHE A 46 -0.04 2.55 3.71
CA PHE A 46 -1.33 1.92 4.00
C PHE A 46 -2.34 2.36 2.96
N VAL A 47 -3.25 1.44 2.63
CA VAL A 47 -4.35 1.70 1.70
C VAL A 47 -5.63 1.25 2.37
N GLU A 48 -6.69 2.06 2.26
CA GLU A 48 -8.01 1.66 2.73
C GLU A 48 -8.92 1.52 1.53
N MET A 49 -9.61 0.40 1.44
CA MET A 49 -10.53 0.11 0.34
C MET A 49 -11.49 -0.98 0.76
N GLY A 50 -12.45 -1.29 -0.10
CA GLY A 50 -13.45 -2.30 0.21
C GLY A 50 -12.84 -3.69 0.42
N ASP A 51 -13.54 -4.54 1.15
CA ASP A 51 -13.01 -5.85 1.51
C ASP A 51 -12.72 -6.72 0.30
N ASP A 52 -13.66 -6.80 -0.64
CA ASP A 52 -13.45 -7.65 -1.81
C ASP A 52 -12.32 -7.14 -2.67
N SER A 53 -12.29 -5.82 -2.90
CA SER A 53 -11.22 -5.20 -3.67
C SER A 53 -9.88 -5.37 -2.99
N GLY A 54 -9.87 -5.22 -1.67
CA GLY A 54 -8.64 -5.37 -0.90
C GLY A 54 -8.08 -6.77 -0.98
N ARG A 55 -8.94 -7.77 -0.91
CA ARG A 55 -8.50 -9.16 -1.05
C ARG A 55 -7.92 -9.46 -2.41
N ALA A 56 -8.57 -8.91 -3.46
CA ALA A 56 -8.07 -9.07 -4.82
C ALA A 56 -6.71 -8.42 -4.97
N ALA A 57 -6.54 -7.24 -4.38
CA ALA A 57 -5.26 -6.53 -4.44
C ALA A 57 -4.16 -7.33 -3.73
N ILE A 58 -4.46 -7.89 -2.56
CA ILE A 58 -3.49 -8.71 -1.86
C ILE A 58 -3.07 -9.88 -2.74
N ALA A 59 -4.06 -10.59 -3.32
CA ALA A 59 -3.77 -11.77 -4.13
C ALA A 59 -2.90 -11.44 -5.34
N ASP A 60 -3.15 -10.29 -5.96
CA ASP A 60 -2.45 -9.93 -7.19
C ASP A 60 -1.12 -9.23 -6.95
N LEU A 61 -1.05 -8.37 -5.95
CA LEU A 61 0.11 -7.50 -5.76
C LEU A 61 1.14 -8.04 -4.79
N ASN A 62 0.72 -8.89 -3.86
CA ASN A 62 1.68 -9.42 -2.90
C ASN A 62 2.74 -10.23 -3.64
N GLU A 63 3.99 -9.92 -3.35
CA GLU A 63 5.15 -10.58 -3.95
C GLU A 63 5.33 -10.30 -5.44
N THR A 64 4.65 -9.28 -5.97
CA THR A 64 4.94 -8.86 -7.34
C THR A 64 6.07 -7.85 -7.33
N GLU A 65 6.80 -7.81 -8.45
CA GLU A 65 7.96 -6.93 -8.55
C GLU A 65 7.58 -5.60 -9.18
N HIS A 66 7.98 -4.52 -8.51
CA HIS A 66 7.78 -3.17 -9.03
C HIS A 66 9.09 -2.40 -8.85
N SER A 67 9.60 -1.85 -9.93
CA SER A 67 10.86 -1.09 -9.90
C SER A 67 11.99 -1.87 -9.24
N GLY A 68 12.05 -3.17 -9.52
CA GLY A 68 13.08 -4.02 -8.99
C GLY A 68 12.88 -4.47 -7.54
N ARG A 69 11.74 -4.16 -6.96
CA ARG A 69 11.43 -4.54 -5.58
C ARG A 69 10.17 -5.38 -5.53
N LYS A 70 10.21 -6.41 -4.72
CA LYS A 70 9.06 -7.28 -4.52
C LYS A 70 8.19 -6.69 -3.41
N LEU A 71 6.97 -6.31 -3.76
CA LEU A 71 6.06 -5.70 -2.80
C LEU A 71 5.53 -6.72 -1.80
N THR A 72 5.29 -6.24 -0.59
CA THR A 72 4.60 -7.02 0.44
C THR A 72 3.25 -6.36 0.66
N VAL A 73 2.16 -7.10 0.45
CA VAL A 73 0.82 -6.59 0.65
C VAL A 73 0.06 -7.53 1.56
N ASN A 74 -0.37 -7.01 2.70
CA ASN A 74 -1.09 -7.80 3.67
C ASN A 74 -2.20 -6.96 4.28
N GLU A 75 -3.17 -7.64 4.90
CA GLU A 75 -4.20 -6.93 5.64
C GLU A 75 -3.60 -6.35 6.91
N ALA A 76 -3.80 -5.05 7.11
CA ALA A 76 -3.38 -4.40 8.34
C ALA A 76 -4.56 -4.34 9.27
N ARG A 77 -4.43 -4.92 10.44
CA ARG A 77 -5.50 -4.93 11.41
C ARG A 77 -5.26 -3.87 12.46
N ASP A 78 -6.29 -3.08 12.71
CA ASP A 78 -6.24 -2.14 13.82
C ASP A 78 -6.43 -2.91 15.11
N ARG A 79 -5.49 -2.76 15.99
CA ARG A 79 -5.64 -3.33 17.30
C ARG A 79 -6.37 -2.36 18.18
N LYS A 80 -7.57 -2.72 18.51
CA LYS A 80 -8.38 -1.92 19.39
C LYS A 80 -8.35 -2.47 20.79
N ARG A 81 -8.33 -1.59 21.73
CA ARG A 81 -8.36 -1.99 23.12
C ARG A 81 -9.53 -1.39 23.78
#